data_b5953ea8df0dbc7d71ed954f479beeee
#
_entry.id   b5953ea8df0dbc7d71ed954f479beeee
#
_cell.length_a   1.000
_cell.length_b   1.000
_cell.length_c   1.000
_cell.angle_alpha   90.00
_cell.angle_beta   90.00
_cell.angle_gamma   90.00
#
_symmetry.space_group_name_H-M   'P 1'
#
loop_
_entity.id
_entity.type
_entity.pdbx_description
1 polymer ?
#
loop_
_entity_poly.entity_id
_entity_poly.type
_entity_poly.pdbx_seq_one_letter_code
_entity_poly.pdbx_strand_id
1 'polypeptide(L)'
;MRFLTNRFLFALMAAGIPFLIFSCHDGKKKPAETVQSKEVWTCSMHPEVIRDGPGSCPICGMELIKKETKAAVIRGIALDDLLQPTDQFVVSSVPVVSLQNEKKAVPVEALGTVTYDTRRINSISARVSGRIEKLYVRYRYQHILKGDRIMDIYSPDLATAQQDLLFLVKNDPGNEGLIHAAKQKLLLLGMSDEQLNKVILTGKPSSTVTVYSQYSGHLHEAGNTMPESTFSEKRNDANASMEELPVKEGMYVQQDQSIFQLFNTENVWVLLNIFPESQALVKQGDPVKFTPETNPSMSINGKIDFIEPVYRPDNKTLTARVYLKNPMSMLPIGSQVRAQIFTGKEITTWLPKDAVLSLGIDKIVFLKTAGGFQAHRVVTGITNKDQVQIISGLSESDSVAANGQFLVDSESFIKVKL
;
A
#
# COMPACT_ATOMS: atom_id res chain seq x y z
N MET A 1 11.30 -53.82 -2.89
CA MET A 1 10.58 -54.47 -1.78
C MET A 1 9.39 -53.60 -1.50
N ARG A 2 8.24 -53.97 -2.02
CA ARG A 2 7.12 -54.63 -1.35
C ARG A 2 6.45 -53.64 -0.34
N PHE A 3 5.25 -53.22 -0.50
CA PHE A 3 3.85 -53.71 -0.51
C PHE A 3 3.09 -52.75 0.39
N LEU A 4 1.88 -52.34 0.37
CA LEU A 4 0.58 -52.83 -0.16
C LEU A 4 -0.44 -51.76 0.07
N THR A 5 -1.21 -51.43 -0.90
CA THR A 5 -2.66 -51.39 -1.03
C THR A 5 -3.53 -51.36 0.24
N ASN A 6 -4.49 -50.45 0.31
CA ASN A 6 -5.82 -50.83 0.76
C ASN A 6 -6.91 -50.00 0.10
N ARG A 7 -7.75 -50.71 -0.73
CA ARG A 7 -9.06 -50.36 -1.27
C ARG A 7 -10.11 -50.87 -0.28
N PHE A 8 -11.13 -50.07 -0.02
CA PHE A 8 -12.48 -50.52 0.39
C PHE A 8 -13.41 -49.38 -0.04
N LEU A 9 -14.16 -49.41 -1.06
CA LEU A 9 -15.33 -50.19 -1.45
C LEU A 9 -16.44 -50.21 -0.39
N PHE A 10 -17.44 -49.33 -0.55
CA PHE A 10 -18.85 -49.69 -0.24
C PHE A 10 -19.80 -49.01 -1.22
N ALA A 11 -20.52 -49.86 -1.89
CA ALA A 11 -21.52 -49.56 -2.90
C ALA A 11 -22.93 -49.68 -2.29
N LEU A 12 -23.90 -49.22 -3.04
CA LEU A 12 -25.31 -49.55 -3.09
C LEU A 12 -26.29 -48.84 -2.14
N MET A 13 -27.19 -48.06 -2.68
CA MET A 13 -28.63 -48.32 -2.92
C MET A 13 -29.20 -47.14 -3.70
N ALA A 14 -29.56 -47.25 -4.82
CA ALA A 14 -30.61 -47.72 -5.74
C ALA A 14 -32.02 -47.21 -5.38
N ALA A 15 -32.64 -46.70 -6.44
CA ALA A 15 -34.03 -46.65 -6.82
C ALA A 15 -34.85 -45.38 -6.53
N GLY A 16 -35.34 -44.80 -7.64
CA GLY A 16 -36.53 -43.98 -7.63
C GLY A 16 -36.64 -42.93 -8.76
N ILE A 17 -36.81 -43.35 -10.02
CA ILE A 17 -37.34 -42.60 -11.16
C ILE A 17 -38.88 -42.91 -11.17
N PRO A 18 -39.78 -42.14 -11.78
CA PRO A 18 -39.80 -40.90 -12.54
C PRO A 18 -40.99 -39.96 -12.21
N PHE A 19 -41.07 -38.79 -12.77
CA PHE A 19 -42.23 -38.38 -13.60
C PHE A 19 -42.02 -36.97 -14.17
N LEU A 20 -42.08 -36.92 -15.48
CA LEU A 20 -42.24 -35.74 -16.33
C LEU A 20 -43.60 -35.08 -16.07
N ILE A 21 -43.63 -33.76 -15.86
CA ILE A 21 -44.77 -32.96 -16.31
C ILE A 21 -44.23 -31.67 -16.92
N PHE A 22 -44.34 -31.53 -18.23
CA PHE A 22 -44.37 -30.30 -18.98
C PHE A 22 -45.51 -29.44 -18.47
N SER A 23 -45.22 -28.20 -18.05
CA SER A 23 -46.25 -27.17 -17.96
C SER A 23 -45.68 -25.87 -18.45
N CYS A 24 -46.07 -25.49 -19.65
CA CYS A 24 -45.99 -24.12 -20.12
C CYS A 24 -46.81 -23.25 -19.16
N HIS A 25 -46.19 -22.23 -18.58
CA HIS A 25 -46.93 -21.20 -17.87
C HIS A 25 -46.54 -19.83 -18.40
N ASP A 26 -47.55 -19.18 -18.95
CA ASP A 26 -47.56 -17.80 -19.42
C ASP A 26 -47.00 -16.82 -18.41
N GLY A 27 -46.16 -15.92 -18.91
CA GLY A 27 -45.60 -14.81 -18.15
C GLY A 27 -46.67 -13.79 -17.74
N LYS A 28 -47.29 -13.98 -16.59
CA LYS A 28 -48.02 -12.90 -15.92
C LYS A 28 -47.00 -12.00 -15.17
N LYS A 29 -46.87 -10.77 -15.65
CA LYS A 29 -46.23 -9.68 -14.93
C LYS A 29 -46.81 -9.58 -13.53
N LYS A 30 -46.03 -9.82 -12.50
CA LYS A 30 -46.39 -9.50 -11.12
C LYS A 30 -46.58 -7.98 -11.02
N PRO A 31 -47.66 -7.52 -10.38
CA PRO A 31 -47.82 -6.10 -10.05
C PRO A 31 -46.68 -5.68 -9.11
N ALA A 32 -46.16 -4.48 -9.35
CA ALA A 32 -45.23 -3.85 -8.44
C ALA A 32 -45.83 -3.77 -7.04
N GLU A 33 -45.15 -4.32 -6.05
CA GLU A 33 -45.49 -4.08 -4.65
C GLU A 33 -45.46 -2.58 -4.39
N THR A 34 -46.61 -2.04 -4.11
CA THR A 34 -46.76 -0.66 -3.64
C THR A 34 -46.09 -0.60 -2.27
N VAL A 35 -44.91 -0.07 -2.20
CA VAL A 35 -44.26 0.30 -0.93
C VAL A 35 -45.16 1.36 -0.31
N GLN A 36 -45.96 0.98 0.69
CA GLN A 36 -46.71 1.91 1.51
C GLN A 36 -45.66 2.84 2.20
N SER A 37 -45.62 4.09 1.78
CA SER A 37 -44.84 5.13 2.45
C SER A 37 -45.38 5.29 3.87
N LYS A 38 -44.60 4.88 4.85
CA LYS A 38 -44.92 5.08 6.27
C LYS A 38 -44.96 6.59 6.52
N GLU A 39 -46.10 7.09 6.91
CA GLU A 39 -46.26 8.51 7.21
C GLU A 39 -45.47 8.87 8.48
N VAL A 40 -44.60 9.83 8.40
CA VAL A 40 -43.71 10.25 9.50
C VAL A 40 -44.09 11.67 9.91
N TRP A 41 -44.32 11.86 11.20
CA TRP A 41 -44.66 13.16 11.82
C TRP A 41 -43.52 13.70 12.64
N THR A 42 -43.23 15.00 12.54
CA THR A 42 -42.12 15.67 13.24
C THR A 42 -42.55 17.02 13.78
N CYS A 43 -41.84 17.56 14.77
CA CYS A 43 -42.02 18.87 15.28
C CYS A 43 -41.20 19.89 14.49
N SER A 44 -41.79 21.04 14.13
CA SER A 44 -41.07 22.13 13.43
C SER A 44 -39.90 22.73 14.21
N MET A 45 -39.94 22.66 15.55
CA MET A 45 -38.92 23.19 16.45
C MET A 45 -37.93 22.12 16.94
N HIS A 46 -38.34 20.85 16.92
CA HIS A 46 -37.54 19.70 17.38
C HIS A 46 -37.54 18.62 16.29
N PRO A 47 -36.74 18.73 15.24
CA PRO A 47 -36.74 17.81 14.11
C PRO A 47 -36.31 16.39 14.48
N GLU A 48 -35.70 16.18 15.63
CA GLU A 48 -35.31 14.89 16.21
C GLU A 48 -36.53 14.11 16.77
N VAL A 49 -37.64 14.77 17.03
CA VAL A 49 -38.89 14.12 17.46
C VAL A 49 -39.60 13.55 16.24
N ILE A 50 -39.54 12.23 16.09
CA ILE A 50 -40.19 11.48 15.00
C ILE A 50 -41.22 10.56 15.58
N ARG A 51 -42.47 10.61 15.03
CA ARG A 51 -43.59 9.77 15.42
C ARG A 51 -44.30 9.19 14.19
N ASP A 52 -44.94 8.05 14.37
CA ASP A 52 -45.67 7.33 13.32
C ASP A 52 -47.13 7.81 13.19
N GLY A 53 -47.52 8.94 13.83
CA GLY A 53 -48.90 9.47 13.79
C GLY A 53 -48.98 10.88 14.34
N PRO A 54 -50.17 11.50 14.16
CA PRO A 54 -50.43 12.85 14.69
C PRO A 54 -50.42 12.88 16.22
N GLY A 55 -49.98 13.99 16.79
CA GLY A 55 -49.90 14.15 18.25
C GLY A 55 -49.11 15.39 18.63
N SER A 56 -48.86 15.57 19.93
CA SER A 56 -48.11 16.72 20.46
C SER A 56 -46.64 16.37 20.68
N CYS A 57 -45.78 17.32 20.46
CA CYS A 57 -44.34 17.21 20.73
C CYS A 57 -44.09 17.07 22.24
N PRO A 58 -43.40 16.02 22.70
CA PRO A 58 -43.15 15.81 24.14
C PRO A 58 -42.20 16.85 24.76
N ILE A 59 -41.52 17.66 23.94
CA ILE A 59 -40.58 18.67 24.41
C ILE A 59 -41.21 20.05 24.53
N CYS A 60 -42.06 20.44 23.56
CA CYS A 60 -42.62 21.79 23.51
C CYS A 60 -44.15 21.85 23.45
N GLY A 61 -44.86 20.72 23.42
CA GLY A 61 -46.31 20.65 23.40
C GLY A 61 -47.00 21.02 22.09
N MET A 62 -46.28 21.49 21.06
CA MET A 62 -46.85 21.84 19.76
C MET A 62 -47.29 20.60 18.96
N GLU A 63 -48.31 20.76 18.12
CA GLU A 63 -48.76 19.70 17.25
C GLU A 63 -47.69 19.32 16.22
N LEU A 64 -47.52 18.01 16.02
CA LEU A 64 -46.62 17.46 15.04
C LEU A 64 -47.17 17.66 13.63
N ILE A 65 -46.28 18.05 12.73
CA ILE A 65 -46.61 18.22 11.31
C ILE A 65 -46.15 17.00 10.52
N LYS A 66 -46.89 16.63 9.49
CA LYS A 66 -46.56 15.56 8.59
C LYS A 66 -45.30 15.92 7.80
N LYS A 67 -44.22 15.12 7.97
CA LYS A 67 -43.00 15.28 7.19
C LYS A 67 -43.27 14.71 5.81
N GLU A 68 -43.47 15.59 4.81
CA GLU A 68 -43.43 15.15 3.42
C GLU A 68 -42.00 14.72 3.08
N THR A 69 -41.73 13.45 3.17
CA THR A 69 -40.50 12.87 2.61
C THR A 69 -40.71 12.85 1.09
N LYS A 70 -40.48 13.97 0.45
CA LYS A 70 -40.13 13.94 -0.96
C LYS A 70 -38.79 13.24 -1.03
N ALA A 71 -38.80 11.91 -1.06
CA ALA A 71 -37.75 11.17 -1.69
C ALA A 71 -37.76 11.69 -3.14
N ALA A 72 -36.93 12.70 -3.39
CA ALA A 72 -36.48 12.96 -4.73
C ALA A 72 -35.72 11.69 -5.11
N VAL A 73 -36.42 10.73 -5.69
CA VAL A 73 -35.85 9.74 -6.57
C VAL A 73 -35.19 10.63 -7.63
N ILE A 74 -33.89 10.87 -7.47
CA ILE A 74 -33.05 11.26 -8.58
C ILE A 74 -33.11 10.03 -9.46
N ARG A 75 -34.17 9.92 -10.27
CA ARG A 75 -34.14 9.09 -11.46
C ARG A 75 -32.97 9.64 -12.22
N GLY A 76 -31.87 8.87 -12.26
CA GLY A 76 -30.82 9.16 -13.19
C GLY A 76 -31.53 9.36 -14.53
N ILE A 77 -31.40 10.56 -15.09
CA ILE A 77 -31.99 10.89 -16.39
C ILE A 77 -31.39 9.86 -17.32
N ALA A 78 -32.18 8.89 -17.76
CA ALA A 78 -31.70 7.88 -18.69
C ALA A 78 -31.36 8.59 -19.99
N LEU A 79 -30.30 8.18 -20.63
CA LEU A 79 -29.88 8.75 -21.93
C LEU A 79 -31.03 8.70 -22.94
N ASP A 80 -31.86 7.64 -22.86
CA ASP A 80 -33.05 7.44 -23.69
C ASP A 80 -34.16 8.48 -23.43
N ASP A 81 -34.18 9.12 -22.25
CA ASP A 81 -35.09 10.21 -21.92
C ASP A 81 -34.59 11.56 -22.47
N LEU A 82 -33.27 11.69 -22.66
CA LEU A 82 -32.63 12.89 -23.22
C LEU A 82 -32.45 12.82 -24.72
N LEU A 83 -32.17 11.61 -25.23
CA LEU A 83 -32.01 11.33 -26.64
C LEU A 83 -33.31 10.66 -27.14
N GLN A 84 -34.23 11.45 -27.69
CA GLN A 84 -35.35 10.83 -28.38
C GLN A 84 -34.81 10.00 -29.56
N PRO A 85 -35.38 8.81 -29.84
CA PRO A 85 -35.07 8.09 -31.05
C PRO A 85 -35.51 8.95 -32.23
N THR A 86 -34.60 9.67 -32.76
CA THR A 86 -34.86 10.58 -33.89
C THR A 86 -33.89 10.30 -34.98
N ASP A 87 -34.42 10.20 -36.17
CA ASP A 87 -33.68 10.35 -37.42
C ASP A 87 -33.06 11.77 -37.53
N GLN A 88 -32.86 12.47 -36.41
CA GLN A 88 -32.40 13.84 -36.38
C GLN A 88 -30.88 13.86 -36.34
N PHE A 89 -30.32 14.22 -37.47
CA PHE A 89 -28.91 14.49 -37.66
C PHE A 89 -28.66 15.98 -37.43
N VAL A 90 -27.58 16.30 -36.68
CA VAL A 90 -27.10 17.69 -36.68
C VAL A 90 -26.21 17.94 -37.87
N VAL A 91 -26.62 18.80 -38.70
CA VAL A 91 -25.78 19.29 -39.79
C VAL A 91 -24.89 20.40 -39.23
N SER A 92 -23.62 20.12 -39.11
CA SER A 92 -22.63 21.07 -38.61
C SER A 92 -21.31 20.93 -39.36
N SER A 93 -20.56 22.03 -39.42
CA SER A 93 -19.22 22.09 -40.01
C SER A 93 -18.11 21.74 -38.98
N VAL A 94 -18.44 21.09 -37.89
CA VAL A 94 -17.47 20.68 -36.87
C VAL A 94 -16.45 19.71 -37.49
N PRO A 95 -15.14 19.94 -37.28
CA PRO A 95 -14.12 19.02 -37.78
C PRO A 95 -14.31 17.63 -37.17
N VAL A 96 -13.95 16.60 -37.95
CA VAL A 96 -14.04 15.22 -37.52
C VAL A 96 -12.67 14.68 -37.15
N VAL A 97 -12.64 13.76 -36.19
CA VAL A 97 -11.47 12.97 -35.81
C VAL A 97 -11.81 11.50 -35.92
N SER A 98 -10.85 10.71 -36.35
CA SER A 98 -10.95 9.25 -36.36
C SER A 98 -10.26 8.66 -35.15
N LEU A 99 -10.62 7.45 -34.81
CA LEU A 99 -9.99 6.67 -33.75
C LEU A 99 -8.49 6.49 -34.07
N GLN A 100 -7.67 6.80 -33.10
CA GLN A 100 -6.22 6.61 -33.20
C GLN A 100 -5.83 5.34 -32.46
N ASN A 101 -5.39 4.33 -33.21
CA ASN A 101 -4.83 3.11 -32.65
C ASN A 101 -3.35 3.34 -32.34
N GLU A 102 -3.04 3.64 -31.09
CA GLU A 102 -1.67 3.85 -30.64
C GLU A 102 -1.25 2.79 -29.61
N LYS A 103 -0.04 2.27 -29.79
CA LYS A 103 0.65 1.51 -28.71
C LYS A 103 1.18 2.50 -27.70
N LYS A 104 0.38 2.84 -26.74
CA LYS A 104 0.76 3.80 -25.69
C LYS A 104 0.85 3.09 -24.35
N ALA A 105 1.95 3.33 -23.65
CA ALA A 105 2.02 2.95 -22.24
C ALA A 105 1.10 3.89 -21.47
N VAL A 106 0.16 3.32 -20.75
CA VAL A 106 -0.75 4.08 -19.89
C VAL A 106 -0.07 4.29 -18.56
N PRO A 107 0.24 5.53 -18.16
CA PRO A 107 0.79 5.77 -16.83
C PRO A 107 -0.31 5.61 -15.78
N VAL A 108 -0.10 4.71 -14.85
CA VAL A 108 -0.90 4.61 -13.62
C VAL A 108 -0.23 5.47 -12.56
N GLU A 109 -0.94 6.44 -12.03
CA GLU A 109 -0.46 7.25 -10.92
C GLU A 109 -0.65 6.53 -9.60
N ALA A 110 0.37 6.55 -8.75
CA ALA A 110 0.34 5.99 -7.42
C ALA A 110 1.08 6.88 -6.44
N LEU A 111 0.58 6.95 -5.22
CA LEU A 111 1.29 7.56 -4.10
C LEU A 111 2.04 6.49 -3.34
N GLY A 112 3.20 6.85 -2.82
CA GLY A 112 4.04 5.92 -2.08
C GLY A 112 4.80 6.56 -0.95
N THR A 113 5.36 5.71 -0.11
CA THR A 113 6.19 6.13 1.03
C THR A 113 7.53 5.41 0.97
N VAL A 114 8.58 6.15 1.25
CA VAL A 114 9.95 5.60 1.37
C VAL A 114 10.10 4.93 2.73
N THR A 115 10.56 3.68 2.74
CA THR A 115 10.79 2.93 3.98
C THR A 115 12.12 2.19 3.95
N TYR A 116 12.56 1.69 5.10
CA TYR A 116 13.77 0.88 5.17
C TYR A 116 13.63 -0.45 4.42
N ASP A 117 14.74 -0.93 3.86
CA ASP A 117 14.83 -2.31 3.41
C ASP A 117 14.96 -3.25 4.61
N THR A 118 13.89 -3.92 4.97
CA THR A 118 13.84 -4.81 6.15
C THR A 118 14.83 -5.97 6.10
N ARG A 119 15.30 -6.33 4.91
CA ARG A 119 16.33 -7.37 4.74
C ARG A 119 17.72 -6.91 5.20
N ARG A 120 17.89 -5.61 5.43
CA ARG A 120 19.16 -4.97 5.80
C ARG A 120 19.12 -4.32 7.17
N ILE A 121 18.23 -4.82 8.02
CA ILE A 121 18.20 -4.47 9.43
C ILE A 121 19.11 -5.46 10.17
N ASN A 122 20.10 -4.93 10.85
CA ASN A 122 21.05 -5.73 11.59
C ASN A 122 20.92 -5.45 13.08
N SER A 123 21.13 -6.47 13.90
CA SER A 123 21.07 -6.34 15.35
C SER A 123 22.46 -6.31 15.97
N ILE A 124 22.65 -5.47 16.95
CA ILE A 124 23.81 -5.47 17.84
C ILE A 124 23.35 -6.09 19.17
N SER A 125 23.85 -7.29 19.46
CA SER A 125 23.53 -8.04 20.66
C SER A 125 24.72 -8.13 21.60
N ALA A 126 24.46 -8.23 22.90
CA ALA A 126 25.49 -8.57 23.87
C ALA A 126 25.89 -10.03 23.75
N ARG A 127 27.18 -10.33 23.63
CA ARG A 127 27.67 -11.70 23.60
C ARG A 127 27.96 -12.31 24.96
N VAL A 128 27.97 -11.45 25.99
CA VAL A 128 28.17 -11.82 27.38
C VAL A 128 27.15 -11.12 28.25
N SER A 129 26.76 -11.78 29.35
CA SER A 129 26.00 -11.12 30.41
C SER A 129 26.91 -10.24 31.24
N GLY A 130 26.41 -9.05 31.62
CA GLY A 130 27.19 -8.15 32.40
C GLY A 130 26.61 -6.74 32.51
N ARG A 131 27.38 -5.83 33.10
CA ARG A 131 27.00 -4.43 33.23
C ARG A 131 27.67 -3.59 32.17
N ILE A 132 26.94 -2.67 31.59
CA ILE A 132 27.48 -1.66 30.67
C ILE A 132 28.30 -0.67 31.50
N GLU A 133 29.62 -0.66 31.31
CA GLU A 133 30.51 0.29 31.97
C GLU A 133 30.60 1.61 31.21
N LYS A 134 30.62 1.52 29.88
CA LYS A 134 30.70 2.69 29.03
C LYS A 134 29.89 2.51 27.76
N LEU A 135 29.19 3.58 27.37
CA LEU A 135 28.41 3.64 26.16
C LEU A 135 28.99 4.70 25.23
N TYR A 136 29.37 4.32 24.01
CA TYR A 136 29.96 5.21 23.03
C TYR A 136 28.92 5.84 22.09
N VAL A 137 27.75 5.21 21.96
CA VAL A 137 26.60 5.74 21.24
C VAL A 137 25.78 6.62 22.16
N ARG A 138 25.34 7.79 21.67
CA ARG A 138 24.76 8.83 22.51
C ARG A 138 23.31 9.19 22.21
N TYR A 139 22.89 8.98 20.95
CA TYR A 139 21.56 9.40 20.49
C TYR A 139 21.02 8.48 19.40
N ARG A 140 19.74 8.49 19.24
CA ARG A 140 19.03 7.84 18.15
C ARG A 140 19.48 8.38 16.79
N TYR A 141 19.43 7.53 15.77
CA TYR A 141 19.82 7.85 14.40
C TYR A 141 21.29 8.22 14.23
N GLN A 142 22.13 8.05 15.27
CA GLN A 142 23.56 8.20 15.14
C GLN A 142 24.07 7.27 14.05
N HIS A 143 24.85 7.82 13.12
CA HIS A 143 25.48 7.02 12.07
C HIS A 143 26.64 6.23 12.67
N ILE A 144 26.62 4.92 12.47
CA ILE A 144 27.62 3.97 12.95
C ILE A 144 28.29 3.34 11.73
N LEU A 145 29.60 3.26 11.76
CA LEU A 145 30.38 2.53 10.77
C LEU A 145 30.73 1.14 11.28
N LYS A 146 30.97 0.23 10.35
CA LYS A 146 31.53 -1.09 10.70
C LYS A 146 32.88 -0.91 11.39
N GLY A 147 33.04 -1.52 12.56
CA GLY A 147 34.23 -1.39 13.39
C GLY A 147 34.15 -0.34 14.50
N ASP A 148 33.11 0.50 14.51
CA ASP A 148 32.92 1.46 15.58
C ASP A 148 32.64 0.78 16.92
N ARG A 149 33.15 1.42 17.99
CA ARG A 149 32.90 0.99 19.37
C ARG A 149 31.50 1.38 19.79
N ILE A 150 30.74 0.42 20.29
CA ILE A 150 29.36 0.63 20.72
C ILE A 150 29.30 0.76 22.24
N MET A 151 29.86 -0.20 22.96
CA MET A 151 29.83 -0.22 24.43
C MET A 151 30.94 -1.12 25.00
N ASP A 152 31.30 -0.87 26.23
CA ASP A 152 32.14 -1.75 27.05
C ASP A 152 31.28 -2.44 28.09
N ILE A 153 31.35 -3.77 28.17
CA ILE A 153 30.59 -4.60 29.10
C ILE A 153 31.55 -5.21 30.13
N TYR A 154 31.31 -4.95 31.40
CA TYR A 154 31.94 -5.68 32.48
C TYR A 154 31.25 -7.03 32.68
N SER A 155 32.00 -8.13 32.55
CA SER A 155 31.45 -9.48 32.70
C SER A 155 32.34 -10.31 33.63
N PRO A 156 31.80 -10.77 34.79
CA PRO A 156 32.52 -11.69 35.69
C PRO A 156 32.93 -13.00 35.03
N ASP A 157 32.03 -13.55 34.15
CA ASP A 157 32.26 -14.81 33.43
C ASP A 157 33.44 -14.70 32.49
N LEU A 158 33.52 -13.55 31.81
CA LEU A 158 34.64 -13.26 30.90
C LEU A 158 35.96 -13.12 31.68
N ALA A 159 35.92 -12.46 32.84
CA ALA A 159 37.09 -12.31 33.72
C ALA A 159 37.63 -13.68 34.17
N THR A 160 36.71 -14.57 34.61
CA THR A 160 37.06 -15.94 35.01
C THR A 160 37.65 -16.74 33.85
N ALA A 161 37.02 -16.70 32.66
CA ALA A 161 37.53 -17.40 31.48
C ALA A 161 38.93 -16.92 31.05
N GLN A 162 39.23 -15.61 31.23
CA GLN A 162 40.57 -15.08 30.98
C GLN A 162 41.58 -15.55 32.04
N GLN A 163 41.20 -15.65 33.32
CA GLN A 163 42.05 -16.19 34.34
C GLN A 163 42.40 -17.67 34.06
N ASP A 164 41.40 -18.46 33.61
CA ASP A 164 41.60 -19.85 33.24
C ASP A 164 42.64 -19.96 32.07
N LEU A 165 42.50 -19.12 31.05
CA LEU A 165 43.47 -19.08 29.94
C LEU A 165 44.88 -18.70 30.44
N LEU A 166 45.00 -17.65 31.24
CA LEU A 166 46.28 -17.17 31.74
C LEU A 166 46.95 -18.23 32.68
N PHE A 167 46.13 -18.95 33.45
CA PHE A 167 46.61 -20.06 34.26
C PHE A 167 47.20 -21.20 33.41
N LEU A 168 46.50 -21.60 32.31
CA LEU A 168 46.96 -22.60 31.38
C LEU A 168 48.26 -22.17 30.67
N VAL A 169 48.30 -20.95 30.16
CA VAL A 169 49.49 -20.44 29.47
C VAL A 169 50.73 -20.40 30.39
N LYS A 170 50.50 -20.11 31.69
CA LYS A 170 51.59 -20.01 32.69
C LYS A 170 52.04 -21.36 33.21
N ASN A 171 51.11 -22.29 33.55
CA ASN A 171 51.40 -23.49 34.30
C ASN A 171 51.47 -24.77 33.45
N ASP A 172 50.83 -24.77 32.26
CA ASP A 172 50.81 -25.93 31.33
C ASP A 172 50.96 -25.45 29.87
N PRO A 173 52.08 -24.77 29.54
CA PRO A 173 52.26 -24.23 28.18
C PRO A 173 52.41 -25.28 27.10
N GLY A 174 52.70 -26.55 27.45
CA GLY A 174 52.78 -27.65 26.49
C GLY A 174 51.42 -28.22 26.05
N ASN A 175 50.36 -27.86 26.72
CA ASN A 175 49.02 -28.35 26.41
C ASN A 175 48.30 -27.42 25.41
N GLU A 176 48.79 -27.45 24.16
CA GLU A 176 48.26 -26.62 23.09
C GLU A 176 46.74 -26.78 22.87
N GLY A 177 46.22 -28.01 23.06
CA GLY A 177 44.80 -28.29 22.88
C GLY A 177 43.91 -27.56 23.90
N LEU A 178 44.27 -27.52 25.17
CA LEU A 178 43.52 -26.82 26.21
C LEU A 178 43.66 -25.28 26.05
N ILE A 179 44.87 -24.80 25.72
CA ILE A 179 45.10 -23.39 25.47
C ILE A 179 44.26 -22.92 24.27
N HIS A 180 44.22 -23.72 23.19
CA HIS A 180 43.40 -23.42 22.03
C HIS A 180 41.90 -23.39 22.38
N ALA A 181 41.42 -24.36 23.12
CA ALA A 181 40.01 -24.41 23.56
C ALA A 181 39.66 -23.20 24.42
N ALA A 182 40.52 -22.80 25.37
CA ALA A 182 40.32 -21.60 26.20
C ALA A 182 40.34 -20.31 25.36
N LYS A 183 41.19 -20.18 24.38
CA LYS A 183 41.19 -19.06 23.41
C LYS A 183 39.89 -19.03 22.63
N GLN A 184 39.44 -20.17 22.08
CA GLN A 184 38.18 -20.23 21.33
C GLN A 184 36.96 -19.86 22.19
N LYS A 185 36.92 -20.28 23.46
CA LYS A 185 35.87 -19.87 24.42
C LYS A 185 35.82 -18.35 24.55
N LEU A 186 36.95 -17.66 24.65
CA LEU A 186 37.02 -16.21 24.79
C LEU A 186 36.57 -15.49 23.51
N LEU A 187 36.96 -16.02 22.32
CA LEU A 187 36.49 -15.49 21.04
C LEU A 187 34.97 -15.64 20.89
N LEU A 188 34.38 -16.76 21.31
CA LEU A 188 32.96 -16.99 21.32
C LEU A 188 32.23 -16.03 22.28
N LEU A 189 32.85 -15.70 23.43
CA LEU A 189 32.35 -14.69 24.35
C LEU A 189 32.51 -13.25 23.83
N GLY A 190 33.00 -13.08 22.61
CA GLY A 190 33.03 -11.77 21.91
C GLY A 190 34.31 -10.96 22.05
N MET A 191 35.37 -11.51 22.64
CA MET A 191 36.68 -10.88 22.56
C MET A 191 37.19 -10.89 21.12
N SER A 192 37.83 -9.79 20.73
CA SER A 192 38.61 -9.79 19.48
C SER A 192 39.98 -10.45 19.65
N ASP A 193 40.57 -10.91 18.54
CA ASP A 193 41.93 -11.46 18.58
C ASP A 193 42.94 -10.45 19.15
N GLU A 194 42.76 -9.18 18.90
CA GLU A 194 43.60 -8.12 19.45
C GLU A 194 43.48 -8.00 20.96
N GLN A 195 42.25 -8.04 21.49
CA GLN A 195 41.99 -8.04 22.93
C GLN A 195 42.57 -9.30 23.58
N LEU A 196 42.41 -10.46 22.97
CA LEU A 196 42.93 -11.74 23.46
C LEU A 196 44.46 -11.72 23.52
N ASN A 197 45.10 -11.27 22.44
CA ASN A 197 46.55 -11.16 22.41
C ASN A 197 47.11 -10.18 23.46
N LYS A 198 46.40 -9.07 23.68
CA LYS A 198 46.77 -8.10 24.72
C LYS A 198 46.71 -8.74 26.12
N VAL A 199 45.67 -9.51 26.42
CA VAL A 199 45.54 -10.23 27.71
C VAL A 199 46.70 -11.23 27.89
N ILE A 200 47.06 -12.01 26.85
CA ILE A 200 48.15 -12.97 26.90
C ILE A 200 49.52 -12.25 27.10
N LEU A 201 49.75 -11.17 26.37
CA LEU A 201 51.00 -10.41 26.45
C LEU A 201 51.17 -9.68 27.80
N THR A 202 50.09 -9.10 28.33
CA THR A 202 50.14 -8.37 29.59
C THR A 202 50.06 -9.29 30.83
N GLY A 203 49.59 -10.52 30.69
CA GLY A 203 49.32 -11.44 31.76
C GLY A 203 48.23 -10.96 32.74
N LYS A 204 47.44 -9.94 32.36
CA LYS A 204 46.38 -9.35 33.18
C LYS A 204 45.04 -9.47 32.50
N PRO A 205 44.02 -10.01 33.18
CA PRO A 205 42.68 -10.06 32.62
C PRO A 205 42.11 -8.66 32.45
N SER A 206 41.38 -8.45 31.37
CA SER A 206 40.60 -7.23 31.16
C SER A 206 39.24 -7.39 31.86
N SER A 207 38.86 -6.44 32.64
CA SER A 207 37.56 -6.47 33.33
C SER A 207 36.39 -6.24 32.37
N THR A 208 36.65 -5.69 31.21
CA THR A 208 35.64 -5.30 30.23
C THR A 208 35.93 -5.87 28.86
N VAL A 209 34.88 -6.17 28.11
CA VAL A 209 34.92 -6.46 26.68
C VAL A 209 34.25 -5.35 25.89
N THR A 210 34.90 -4.92 24.81
CA THR A 210 34.33 -3.92 23.91
C THR A 210 33.51 -4.60 22.83
N VAL A 211 32.27 -4.17 22.69
CA VAL A 211 31.38 -4.58 21.58
C VAL A 211 31.57 -3.60 20.45
N TYR A 212 31.95 -4.13 19.27
CA TYR A 212 32.13 -3.38 18.03
C TYR A 212 30.99 -3.66 17.08
N SER A 213 30.60 -2.66 16.28
CA SER A 213 29.62 -2.86 15.22
C SER A 213 30.19 -3.72 14.09
N GLN A 214 29.42 -4.71 13.68
CA GLN A 214 29.74 -5.55 12.51
C GLN A 214 29.21 -4.93 11.20
N TYR A 215 28.35 -3.90 11.31
CA TYR A 215 27.59 -3.33 10.21
C TYR A 215 27.63 -1.80 10.28
N SER A 216 27.36 -1.18 9.13
CA SER A 216 27.17 0.27 9.05
C SER A 216 25.68 0.60 8.90
N GLY A 217 25.25 1.72 9.48
CA GLY A 217 23.84 2.16 9.41
C GLY A 217 23.51 3.20 10.49
N HIS A 218 22.24 3.54 10.56
CA HIS A 218 21.71 4.41 11.63
C HIS A 218 21.21 3.58 12.79
N LEU A 219 21.57 4.00 14.00
CA LEU A 219 21.27 3.29 15.23
C LEU A 219 19.83 3.52 15.69
N HIS A 220 19.14 2.43 15.98
CA HIS A 220 17.82 2.39 16.60
C HIS A 220 17.83 1.48 17.82
N GLU A 221 16.84 1.60 18.67
CA GLU A 221 16.67 0.72 19.82
C GLU A 221 16.19 -0.67 19.41
N ALA A 222 16.64 -1.69 20.14
CA ALA A 222 16.07 -3.02 20.01
C ALA A 222 14.70 -3.07 20.69
N GLY A 223 13.70 -3.57 19.99
CA GLY A 223 12.33 -3.68 20.53
C GLY A 223 11.32 -2.72 19.92
N ASN A 224 11.74 -1.64 19.31
CA ASN A 224 10.89 -0.91 18.38
C ASN A 224 10.95 -1.60 17.01
N THR A 225 10.24 -2.73 16.91
CA THR A 225 9.93 -3.33 15.62
C THR A 225 9.27 -2.26 14.80
N MET A 226 9.89 -1.93 13.66
CA MET A 226 9.41 -1.08 12.57
C MET A 226 8.44 0.03 13.00
N PRO A 227 8.58 1.23 12.46
CA PRO A 227 7.42 2.08 12.37
C PRO A 227 6.40 1.31 11.51
N GLU A 228 5.55 0.56 12.16
CA GLU A 228 4.25 0.29 11.62
C GLU A 228 3.77 1.65 11.15
N SER A 229 3.42 1.76 9.88
CA SER A 229 2.79 2.94 9.31
C SER A 229 1.37 3.10 9.88
N THR A 230 1.26 2.96 11.16
CA THR A 230 0.15 3.39 11.96
C THR A 230 0.43 4.86 12.26
N PHE A 231 -0.19 5.73 11.49
CA PHE A 231 -0.70 6.98 12.02
C PHE A 231 -1.64 6.62 13.18
N SER A 232 -1.09 6.08 14.25
CA SER A 232 -1.77 5.92 15.50
C SER A 232 -1.68 7.29 16.15
N GLU A 233 -2.73 8.08 15.94
CA GLU A 233 -3.05 9.20 16.80
C GLU A 233 -2.96 8.74 18.25
N LYS A 234 -1.83 9.02 18.88
CA LYS A 234 -1.71 9.31 20.31
C LYS A 234 -0.24 9.33 20.69
N ARG A 235 0.38 10.46 20.41
CA ARG A 235 1.34 11.09 21.31
C ARG A 235 1.48 12.54 20.87
N ASN A 236 0.69 13.40 21.50
CA ASN A 236 0.95 14.83 21.57
C ASN A 236 2.18 15.06 22.46
N ASP A 237 3.34 14.64 22.01
CA ASP A 237 4.59 15.02 22.65
C ASP A 237 5.48 15.67 21.61
N ALA A 238 5.43 17.00 21.60
CA ALA A 238 6.35 17.84 20.85
C ALA A 238 7.83 17.62 21.22
N ASN A 239 8.09 16.72 22.18
CA ASN A 239 9.42 16.33 22.68
C ASN A 239 9.90 14.96 22.16
N ALA A 240 9.19 14.28 21.27
CA ALA A 240 9.57 12.96 20.77
C ALA A 240 10.90 12.94 19.98
N SER A 241 11.42 14.10 19.60
CA SER A 241 12.70 14.22 18.88
C SER A 241 13.96 14.20 19.76
N MET A 242 13.81 14.19 21.09
CA MET A 242 14.91 14.12 22.07
C MET A 242 14.79 12.92 23.01
N GLU A 243 14.16 11.82 22.58
CA GLU A 243 14.18 10.61 23.40
C GLU A 243 15.60 10.13 23.58
N GLU A 244 16.07 10.20 24.83
CA GLU A 244 17.32 9.57 25.27
C GLU A 244 17.26 8.08 24.91
N LEU A 245 18.44 7.50 24.65
CA LEU A 245 18.53 6.05 24.50
C LEU A 245 18.06 5.38 25.79
N PRO A 246 17.21 4.35 25.72
CA PRO A 246 16.75 3.62 26.93
C PRO A 246 17.88 2.83 27.57
N VAL A 247 18.93 2.54 26.81
CA VAL A 247 20.14 1.86 27.27
C VAL A 247 21.12 2.90 27.81
N LYS A 248 21.52 2.74 29.09
CA LYS A 248 22.41 3.66 29.79
C LYS A 248 23.59 2.93 30.43
N GLU A 249 24.66 3.66 30.71
CA GLU A 249 25.77 3.17 31.53
C GLU A 249 25.25 2.71 32.89
N GLY A 250 25.80 1.63 33.42
CA GLY A 250 25.37 1.01 34.67
C GLY A 250 24.24 -0.01 34.54
N MET A 251 23.56 -0.11 33.38
CA MET A 251 22.52 -1.12 33.16
C MET A 251 23.13 -2.50 32.93
N TYR A 252 22.38 -3.53 33.37
CA TYR A 252 22.72 -4.93 33.11
C TYR A 252 22.10 -5.41 31.83
N VAL A 253 22.88 -6.19 31.06
CA VAL A 253 22.47 -6.85 29.83
C VAL A 253 22.69 -8.35 29.96
N GLN A 254 21.87 -9.11 29.26
CA GLN A 254 21.98 -10.56 29.20
C GLN A 254 22.67 -11.00 27.92
N GLN A 255 23.30 -12.16 27.94
CA GLN A 255 23.84 -12.78 26.74
C GLN A 255 22.72 -12.94 25.69
N ASP A 256 23.06 -12.68 24.42
CA ASP A 256 22.16 -12.71 23.24
C ASP A 256 21.03 -11.67 23.25
N GLN A 257 20.97 -10.81 24.28
CA GLN A 257 20.05 -9.69 24.29
C GLN A 257 20.36 -8.72 23.15
N SER A 258 19.40 -8.50 22.26
CA SER A 258 19.51 -7.42 21.25
C SER A 258 19.40 -6.07 21.94
N ILE A 259 20.40 -5.22 21.78
CA ILE A 259 20.50 -3.93 22.46
C ILE A 259 20.17 -2.80 21.51
N PHE A 260 20.69 -2.88 20.29
CA PHE A 260 20.45 -1.92 19.22
C PHE A 260 20.16 -2.61 17.91
N GLN A 261 19.49 -1.88 17.04
CA GLN A 261 19.33 -2.24 15.63
C GLN A 261 19.98 -1.19 14.74
N LEU A 262 20.61 -1.62 13.68
CA LEU A 262 21.18 -0.75 12.65
C LEU A 262 20.37 -0.85 11.39
N PHE A 263 19.89 0.29 10.93
CA PHE A 263 19.10 0.44 9.72
C PHE A 263 19.95 1.06 8.63
N ASN A 264 20.03 0.38 7.49
CA ASN A 264 20.74 0.89 6.34
C ASN A 264 19.84 1.82 5.53
N THR A 265 20.25 3.05 5.27
CA THR A 265 19.53 4.06 4.48
C THR A 265 20.02 4.17 3.04
N GLU A 266 21.12 3.48 2.67
CA GLU A 266 21.65 3.47 1.30
C GLU A 266 20.78 2.68 0.33
N ASN A 267 19.98 1.76 0.87
CA ASN A 267 19.00 0.99 0.12
C ASN A 267 17.67 1.10 0.82
N VAL A 268 16.69 1.53 0.07
CA VAL A 268 15.35 1.80 0.59
C VAL A 268 14.31 1.08 -0.26
N TRP A 269 13.15 0.87 0.32
CA TRP A 269 11.96 0.48 -0.41
C TRP A 269 11.07 1.69 -0.61
N VAL A 270 10.43 1.75 -1.76
CA VAL A 270 9.27 2.59 -1.98
C VAL A 270 8.04 1.67 -2.02
N LEU A 271 7.13 1.89 -1.11
CA LEU A 271 5.85 1.19 -1.04
C LEU A 271 4.81 2.05 -1.75
N LEU A 272 4.32 1.58 -2.90
CA LEU A 272 3.32 2.26 -3.71
C LEU A 272 1.94 1.68 -3.41
N ASN A 273 0.96 2.54 -3.20
CA ASN A 273 -0.42 2.15 -3.01
C ASN A 273 -1.12 2.07 -4.37
N ILE A 274 -1.52 0.87 -4.77
CA ILE A 274 -2.22 0.62 -6.03
C ILE A 274 -3.71 0.47 -5.74
N PHE A 275 -4.50 1.36 -6.30
CA PHE A 275 -5.96 1.34 -6.13
C PHE A 275 -6.61 0.21 -6.94
N PRO A 276 -7.80 -0.30 -6.52
CA PRO A 276 -8.45 -1.45 -7.12
C PRO A 276 -8.66 -1.34 -8.63
N GLU A 277 -9.01 -0.16 -9.12
CA GLU A 277 -9.25 0.10 -10.54
C GLU A 277 -8.00 -0.06 -11.43
N SER A 278 -6.81 0.10 -10.84
CA SER A 278 -5.54 0.02 -11.56
C SER A 278 -4.80 -1.31 -11.38
N GLN A 279 -5.28 -2.19 -10.51
CA GLN A 279 -4.58 -3.42 -10.14
C GLN A 279 -4.37 -4.38 -11.31
N ALA A 280 -5.38 -4.51 -12.18
CA ALA A 280 -5.30 -5.39 -13.34
C ALA A 280 -4.22 -4.95 -14.36
N LEU A 281 -3.87 -3.67 -14.36
CA LEU A 281 -2.92 -3.06 -15.29
C LEU A 281 -1.48 -3.18 -14.81
N VAL A 282 -1.27 -3.15 -13.49
CA VAL A 282 0.07 -3.08 -12.87
C VAL A 282 0.64 -4.48 -12.70
N LYS A 283 1.85 -4.69 -13.20
CA LYS A 283 2.56 -5.98 -13.16
C LYS A 283 3.95 -5.82 -12.56
N GLN A 284 4.47 -6.90 -12.01
CA GLN A 284 5.87 -6.98 -11.62
C GLN A 284 6.76 -6.76 -12.85
N GLY A 285 7.78 -5.93 -12.70
CA GLY A 285 8.70 -5.53 -13.77
C GLY A 285 8.32 -4.24 -14.48
N ASP A 286 7.12 -3.69 -14.26
CA ASP A 286 6.72 -2.43 -14.87
C ASP A 286 7.66 -1.29 -14.47
N PRO A 287 8.10 -0.46 -15.42
CA PRO A 287 8.93 0.69 -15.13
C PRO A 287 8.14 1.75 -14.35
N VAL A 288 8.80 2.36 -13.39
CA VAL A 288 8.22 3.39 -12.54
C VAL A 288 9.12 4.61 -12.50
N LYS A 289 8.52 5.77 -12.61
CA LYS A 289 9.17 7.07 -12.43
C LYS A 289 8.67 7.71 -11.15
N PHE A 290 9.59 8.00 -10.23
CA PHE A 290 9.30 8.62 -8.93
C PHE A 290 9.64 10.09 -8.95
N THR A 291 8.79 10.87 -8.31
CA THR A 291 9.01 12.29 -8.02
C THR A 291 8.80 12.49 -6.52
N PRO A 292 9.87 12.73 -5.74
CA PRO A 292 9.71 13.02 -4.32
C PRO A 292 8.95 14.33 -4.11
N GLU A 293 8.04 14.37 -3.15
CA GLU A 293 7.30 15.59 -2.83
C GLU A 293 8.21 16.67 -2.24
N THR A 294 9.30 16.25 -1.58
CA THR A 294 10.32 17.15 -1.04
C THR A 294 11.15 17.86 -2.11
N ASN A 295 11.23 17.27 -3.31
CA ASN A 295 11.94 17.86 -4.45
C ASN A 295 11.26 17.48 -5.77
N PRO A 296 10.24 18.26 -6.19
CA PRO A 296 9.47 17.97 -7.41
C PRO A 296 10.29 18.02 -8.71
N SER A 297 11.46 18.64 -8.71
CA SER A 297 12.37 18.69 -9.86
C SER A 297 13.17 17.40 -10.04
N MET A 298 13.25 16.58 -8.99
CA MET A 298 14.00 15.33 -9.01
C MET A 298 13.14 14.21 -9.59
N SER A 299 13.73 13.40 -10.44
CA SER A 299 13.09 12.23 -11.01
C SER A 299 13.98 11.01 -10.90
N ILE A 300 13.46 9.95 -10.32
CA ILE A 300 14.17 8.69 -10.11
C ILE A 300 13.43 7.59 -10.87
N ASN A 301 14.16 6.80 -11.61
CA ASN A 301 13.61 5.65 -12.31
C ASN A 301 13.81 4.37 -11.51
N GLY A 302 12.79 3.53 -11.49
CA GLY A 302 12.80 2.20 -10.89
C GLY A 302 11.92 1.24 -11.64
N LYS A 303 11.68 0.09 -11.07
CA LYS A 303 10.72 -0.91 -11.57
C LYS A 303 9.99 -1.55 -10.40
N ILE A 304 8.81 -2.07 -10.64
CA ILE A 304 8.10 -2.84 -9.63
C ILE A 304 8.83 -4.17 -9.43
N ASP A 305 9.39 -4.36 -8.24
CA ASP A 305 10.11 -5.58 -7.90
C ASP A 305 9.18 -6.64 -7.29
N PHE A 306 8.15 -6.21 -6.58
CA PHE A 306 7.23 -7.13 -5.92
C PHE A 306 5.85 -6.47 -5.71
N ILE A 307 4.79 -7.25 -5.81
CA ILE A 307 3.42 -6.84 -5.45
C ILE A 307 2.97 -7.72 -4.29
N GLU A 308 2.61 -7.10 -3.17
CA GLU A 308 2.16 -7.82 -1.99
C GLU A 308 0.76 -8.43 -2.26
N PRO A 309 0.56 -9.75 -2.03
CA PRO A 309 -0.73 -10.41 -2.31
C PRO A 309 -1.75 -10.19 -1.18
N VAL A 310 -1.67 -9.05 -0.50
CA VAL A 310 -2.51 -8.73 0.66
C VAL A 310 -3.02 -7.30 0.52
N TYR A 311 -4.32 -7.12 0.72
CA TYR A 311 -4.91 -5.79 0.80
C TYR A 311 -4.66 -5.19 2.18
N ARG A 312 -4.30 -3.92 2.21
CA ARG A 312 -4.23 -3.18 3.46
C ARG A 312 -5.65 -2.87 3.95
N PRO A 313 -5.98 -3.16 5.22
CA PRO A 313 -7.33 -2.96 5.74
C PRO A 313 -7.83 -1.52 5.64
N ASP A 314 -6.91 -0.57 5.84
CA ASP A 314 -7.25 0.86 6.00
C ASP A 314 -7.72 1.51 4.70
N ASN A 315 -7.13 1.17 3.57
CA ASN A 315 -7.38 1.85 2.29
C ASN A 315 -7.73 0.92 1.13
N LYS A 316 -7.82 -0.39 1.38
CA LYS A 316 -8.14 -1.42 0.38
C LYS A 316 -7.25 -1.38 -0.87
N THR A 317 -6.01 -0.94 -0.72
CA THR A 317 -5.02 -0.89 -1.80
C THR A 317 -4.10 -2.11 -1.75
N LEU A 318 -3.58 -2.51 -2.91
CA LEU A 318 -2.42 -3.40 -2.98
C LEU A 318 -1.14 -2.57 -2.84
N THR A 319 -0.14 -3.15 -2.21
CA THR A 319 1.17 -2.51 -2.09
C THR A 319 2.11 -3.07 -3.15
N ALA A 320 2.60 -2.21 -4.03
CA ALA A 320 3.71 -2.53 -4.92
C ALA A 320 5.02 -2.01 -4.31
N ARG A 321 6.04 -2.85 -4.30
CA ARG A 321 7.33 -2.57 -3.69
C ARG A 321 8.39 -2.36 -4.76
N VAL A 322 9.14 -1.28 -4.62
CA VAL A 322 10.27 -0.95 -5.50
C VAL A 322 11.53 -0.80 -4.67
N TYR A 323 12.60 -1.44 -5.08
CA TYR A 323 13.89 -1.38 -4.43
C TYR A 323 14.76 -0.29 -5.08
N LEU A 324 15.16 0.69 -4.30
CA LEU A 324 15.96 1.81 -4.78
C LEU A 324 17.29 1.91 -4.03
N LYS A 325 18.32 2.27 -4.77
CA LYS A 325 19.54 2.79 -4.17
C LYS A 325 19.29 4.25 -3.77
N ASN A 326 19.65 4.59 -2.55
CA ASN A 326 19.45 5.91 -1.95
C ASN A 326 20.81 6.51 -1.52
N PRO A 327 21.69 6.84 -2.47
CA PRO A 327 22.99 7.39 -2.15
C PRO A 327 22.81 8.72 -1.41
N MET A 328 23.65 8.97 -0.42
CA MET A 328 23.62 10.20 0.41
C MET A 328 22.27 10.48 1.07
N SER A 329 21.43 9.44 1.27
CA SER A 329 20.09 9.60 1.87
C SER A 329 19.23 10.67 1.21
N MET A 330 19.30 10.77 -0.13
CA MET A 330 18.56 11.76 -0.92
C MET A 330 17.04 11.65 -0.74
N LEU A 331 16.57 10.44 -0.43
CA LEU A 331 15.18 10.17 -0.06
C LEU A 331 15.11 9.89 1.44
N PRO A 332 14.64 10.83 2.26
CA PRO A 332 14.45 10.58 3.68
C PRO A 332 13.42 9.46 3.90
N ILE A 333 13.67 8.63 4.90
CA ILE A 333 12.71 7.61 5.32
C ILE A 333 11.42 8.29 5.82
N GLY A 334 10.28 7.75 5.46
CA GLY A 334 8.97 8.34 5.75
C GLY A 334 8.53 9.40 4.74
N SER A 335 9.40 9.84 3.81
CA SER A 335 9.01 10.80 2.79
C SER A 335 8.01 10.21 1.81
N GLN A 336 7.10 11.06 1.33
CA GLN A 336 6.14 10.71 0.31
C GLN A 336 6.73 10.93 -1.09
N VAL A 337 6.33 10.04 -1.99
CA VAL A 337 6.70 10.10 -3.40
C VAL A 337 5.46 9.93 -4.26
N ARG A 338 5.42 10.65 -5.37
CA ARG A 338 4.47 10.42 -6.44
C ARG A 338 5.11 9.55 -7.50
N ALA A 339 4.44 8.48 -7.88
CA ALA A 339 4.94 7.53 -8.85
C ALA A 339 4.05 7.51 -10.09
N GLN A 340 4.67 7.39 -11.25
CA GLN A 340 4.03 7.08 -12.51
C GLN A 340 4.52 5.69 -12.96
N ILE A 341 3.62 4.72 -12.95
CA ILE A 341 3.89 3.34 -13.36
C ILE A 341 3.51 3.22 -14.83
N PHE A 342 4.46 2.87 -15.66
CA PHE A 342 4.23 2.69 -17.10
C PHE A 342 3.85 1.24 -17.36
N THR A 343 2.54 0.99 -17.39
CA THR A 343 2.00 -0.34 -17.69
C THR A 343 2.18 -0.67 -19.17
N GLY A 344 2.11 -1.96 -19.51
CA GLY A 344 2.46 -2.46 -20.84
C GLY A 344 1.82 -1.69 -22.00
N LYS A 345 2.50 -1.74 -23.14
CA LYS A 345 2.03 -1.13 -24.39
C LYS A 345 0.91 -2.00 -24.98
N GLU A 346 -0.32 -1.79 -24.56
CA GLU A 346 -1.46 -2.34 -25.26
C GLU A 346 -1.83 -1.43 -26.44
N ILE A 347 -2.26 -2.04 -27.53
CA ILE A 347 -2.86 -1.27 -28.63
C ILE A 347 -4.23 -0.86 -28.11
N THR A 348 -4.38 0.42 -27.85
CA THR A 348 -5.63 0.98 -27.38
C THR A 348 -6.08 2.10 -28.29
N THR A 349 -7.37 2.25 -28.39
CA THR A 349 -8.03 3.24 -29.24
C THR A 349 -8.26 4.51 -28.44
N TRP A 350 -7.81 5.63 -28.98
CA TRP A 350 -7.88 6.93 -28.32
C TRP A 350 -8.68 7.94 -29.11
N LEU A 351 -9.39 8.81 -28.38
CA LEU A 351 -10.02 10.02 -28.93
C LEU A 351 -9.57 11.25 -28.12
N PRO A 352 -9.57 12.44 -28.73
CA PRO A 352 -9.43 13.67 -27.97
C PRO A 352 -10.52 13.77 -26.87
N LYS A 353 -10.15 14.29 -25.72
CA LYS A 353 -11.08 14.45 -24.59
C LYS A 353 -12.31 15.28 -24.96
N ASP A 354 -12.14 16.31 -25.80
CA ASP A 354 -13.20 17.21 -26.25
C ASP A 354 -14.23 16.52 -27.15
N ALA A 355 -13.86 15.38 -27.77
CA ALA A 355 -14.76 14.58 -28.58
C ALA A 355 -15.73 13.75 -27.74
N VAL A 356 -15.44 13.53 -26.44
CA VAL A 356 -16.21 12.67 -25.55
C VAL A 356 -16.94 13.54 -24.52
N LEU A 357 -18.26 13.46 -24.51
CA LEU A 357 -19.10 14.18 -23.57
C LEU A 357 -19.56 13.28 -22.43
N SER A 358 -19.69 13.89 -21.26
CA SER A 358 -20.25 13.25 -20.07
C SER A 358 -21.68 13.72 -19.84
N LEU A 359 -22.65 12.83 -19.96
CA LEU A 359 -24.04 13.07 -19.61
C LEU A 359 -24.40 12.23 -18.38
N GLY A 360 -24.21 12.81 -17.20
CA GLY A 360 -24.34 12.07 -15.95
C GLY A 360 -23.30 10.94 -15.86
N ILE A 361 -23.75 9.70 -15.80
CA ILE A 361 -22.90 8.50 -15.74
C ILE A 361 -22.48 7.99 -17.14
N ASP A 362 -23.19 8.43 -18.17
CA ASP A 362 -22.97 7.99 -19.56
C ASP A 362 -21.94 8.86 -20.27
N LYS A 363 -21.19 8.23 -21.17
CA LYS A 363 -20.28 8.88 -22.09
C LYS A 363 -20.81 8.75 -23.51
N ILE A 364 -20.84 9.85 -24.23
CA ILE A 364 -21.29 9.88 -25.63
C ILE A 364 -20.28 10.57 -26.53
N VAL A 365 -20.32 10.21 -27.78
CA VAL A 365 -19.63 10.87 -28.89
C VAL A 365 -20.65 11.19 -30.00
N PHE A 366 -20.32 12.11 -30.85
CA PHE A 366 -21.13 12.37 -32.04
C PHE A 366 -20.51 11.74 -33.24
N LEU A 367 -21.10 10.61 -33.69
CA LEU A 367 -20.67 9.84 -34.84
C LEU A 367 -21.08 10.56 -36.13
N LYS A 368 -20.18 10.69 -37.09
CA LYS A 368 -20.47 11.26 -38.44
C LYS A 368 -21.15 10.21 -39.28
N THR A 369 -22.31 10.56 -39.81
CA THR A 369 -23.11 9.76 -40.72
C THR A 369 -23.38 10.55 -41.99
N ALA A 370 -24.01 9.92 -43.00
CA ALA A 370 -24.34 10.59 -44.27
C ALA A 370 -25.25 11.83 -44.15
N GLY A 371 -26.07 11.86 -43.04
CA GLY A 371 -27.03 12.96 -42.79
C GLY A 371 -26.50 14.01 -41.81
N GLY A 372 -25.34 13.83 -41.20
CA GLY A 372 -24.83 14.72 -40.16
C GLY A 372 -24.17 13.99 -39.01
N PHE A 373 -24.32 14.48 -37.82
CA PHE A 373 -23.78 13.85 -36.61
C PHE A 373 -24.91 13.24 -35.76
N GLN A 374 -24.68 12.01 -35.27
CA GLN A 374 -25.61 11.29 -34.40
C GLN A 374 -24.94 10.96 -33.08
N ALA A 375 -25.64 11.18 -31.96
CA ALA A 375 -25.14 10.84 -30.65
C ALA A 375 -25.04 9.32 -30.48
N HIS A 376 -23.89 8.83 -30.02
CA HIS A 376 -23.61 7.43 -29.82
C HIS A 376 -22.95 7.18 -28.45
N ARG A 377 -23.43 6.18 -27.71
CA ARG A 377 -22.90 5.82 -26.39
C ARG A 377 -21.60 5.07 -26.55
N VAL A 378 -20.61 5.44 -25.74
CA VAL A 378 -19.30 4.78 -25.72
C VAL A 378 -18.93 4.39 -24.30
N VAL A 379 -18.17 3.32 -24.18
CA VAL A 379 -17.52 2.93 -22.91
C VAL A 379 -16.11 3.45 -22.96
N THR A 380 -15.76 4.30 -22.00
CA THR A 380 -14.44 4.90 -21.89
C THR A 380 -13.62 4.20 -20.84
N GLY A 381 -12.31 4.18 -21.02
CA GLY A 381 -11.33 3.73 -20.04
C GLY A 381 -10.58 4.90 -19.41
N ILE A 382 -9.26 4.83 -19.46
CA ILE A 382 -8.35 5.76 -18.84
C ILE A 382 -8.29 7.07 -19.62
N THR A 383 -8.18 8.19 -18.90
CA THR A 383 -7.92 9.50 -19.49
C THR A 383 -6.44 9.83 -19.32
N ASN A 384 -5.77 10.16 -20.39
CA ASN A 384 -4.37 10.58 -20.39
C ASN A 384 -4.26 11.98 -21.00
N LYS A 385 -4.00 12.99 -20.15
CA LYS A 385 -3.94 14.41 -20.54
C LYS A 385 -5.16 14.82 -21.37
N ASP A 386 -4.96 14.93 -22.70
CA ASP A 386 -5.95 15.44 -23.66
C ASP A 386 -6.66 14.34 -24.45
N GLN A 387 -6.45 13.06 -24.07
CA GLN A 387 -7.01 11.91 -24.76
C GLN A 387 -7.75 10.99 -23.80
N VAL A 388 -8.81 10.36 -24.29
CA VAL A 388 -9.61 9.36 -23.57
C VAL A 388 -9.55 8.05 -24.33
N GLN A 389 -9.30 6.97 -23.61
CA GLN A 389 -9.34 5.62 -24.15
C GLN A 389 -10.78 5.20 -24.41
N ILE A 390 -11.04 4.63 -25.57
CA ILE A 390 -12.31 4.01 -25.93
C ILE A 390 -12.16 2.50 -25.82
N ILE A 391 -12.96 1.89 -24.94
CA ILE A 391 -12.98 0.44 -24.72
C ILE A 391 -13.95 -0.23 -25.69
N SER A 392 -15.13 0.37 -25.89
CA SER A 392 -16.16 -0.15 -26.80
C SER A 392 -17.15 0.93 -27.22
N GLY A 393 -17.95 0.63 -28.25
CA GLY A 393 -18.98 1.51 -28.76
C GLY A 393 -18.62 2.20 -30.09
N LEU A 394 -17.42 1.99 -30.62
CA LEU A 394 -17.00 2.53 -31.93
C LEU A 394 -16.23 1.48 -32.74
N SER A 395 -16.34 1.56 -34.05
CA SER A 395 -15.55 0.78 -34.99
C SER A 395 -14.35 1.59 -35.46
N GLU A 396 -13.29 0.92 -35.92
CA GLU A 396 -12.06 1.59 -36.42
C GLU A 396 -12.29 2.55 -37.58
N SER A 397 -13.34 2.31 -38.39
CA SER A 397 -13.74 3.16 -39.51
C SER A 397 -14.53 4.39 -39.13
N ASP A 398 -14.97 4.47 -37.88
CA ASP A 398 -15.85 5.55 -37.44
C ASP A 398 -15.09 6.86 -37.27
N SER A 399 -15.78 7.94 -37.68
CA SER A 399 -15.31 9.31 -37.48
C SER A 399 -16.27 10.06 -36.57
N VAL A 400 -15.75 10.74 -35.60
CA VAL A 400 -16.55 11.47 -34.59
C VAL A 400 -16.24 12.97 -34.62
N ALA A 401 -17.14 13.80 -34.15
CA ALA A 401 -16.88 15.22 -34.01
C ALA A 401 -15.68 15.49 -33.07
N ALA A 402 -14.75 16.33 -33.51
CA ALA A 402 -13.55 16.67 -32.73
C ALA A 402 -13.88 17.37 -31.42
N ASN A 403 -15.00 18.08 -31.36
CA ASN A 403 -15.54 18.70 -30.16
C ASN A 403 -17.06 18.47 -30.11
N GLY A 404 -17.47 17.63 -29.20
CA GLY A 404 -18.87 17.28 -29.02
C GLY A 404 -19.68 18.39 -28.35
N GLN A 405 -19.05 19.25 -27.59
CA GLN A 405 -19.74 20.29 -26.82
C GLN A 405 -20.48 21.30 -27.73
N PHE A 406 -19.87 21.63 -28.87
CA PHE A 406 -20.52 22.50 -29.86
C PHE A 406 -21.83 21.93 -30.45
N LEU A 407 -21.99 20.61 -30.39
CA LEU A 407 -23.17 19.95 -30.92
C LEU A 407 -24.29 19.86 -29.87
N VAL A 408 -23.98 19.92 -28.61
CA VAL A 408 -24.96 19.94 -27.51
C VAL A 408 -25.62 21.31 -27.36
N ASP A 409 -24.85 22.37 -27.53
CA ASP A 409 -25.35 23.75 -27.40
C ASP A 409 -26.26 24.18 -28.59
N SER A 410 -26.27 23.40 -29.68
CA SER A 410 -27.22 23.65 -30.74
C SER A 410 -28.62 23.23 -30.30
N GLU A 411 -29.55 24.15 -30.15
CA GLU A 411 -30.96 23.99 -29.69
C GLU A 411 -31.75 22.86 -30.40
N SER A 412 -31.20 22.29 -31.46
CA SER A 412 -31.79 21.20 -32.24
C SER A 412 -31.79 19.84 -31.57
N PHE A 413 -31.01 19.65 -30.46
CA PHE A 413 -30.89 18.36 -29.78
C PHE A 413 -31.79 18.18 -28.58
N ILE A 414 -32.21 19.29 -27.92
CA ILE A 414 -33.05 19.21 -26.74
C ILE A 414 -34.46 19.58 -27.11
N LYS A 415 -35.24 18.67 -27.66
CA LYS A 415 -36.67 18.80 -27.64
C LYS A 415 -37.17 18.28 -26.30
N VAL A 416 -37.37 19.19 -25.34
CA VAL A 416 -38.15 18.90 -24.15
C VAL A 416 -39.57 18.63 -24.63
N LYS A 417 -40.06 17.42 -24.44
CA LYS A 417 -41.49 17.14 -24.52
C LYS A 417 -42.15 17.90 -23.38
N LEU A 418 -42.88 18.95 -23.73
CA LEU A 418 -43.89 19.59 -22.86
C LEU A 418 -45.02 18.61 -22.56
#